data_7ce9bb0c67b1436090ed6320cc7e50c1
#
_entry.id   7ce9bb0c67b1436090ed6320cc7e50c1
#
_cell.length_a   1.000
_cell.length_b   1.000
_cell.length_c   1.000
_cell.angle_alpha   90.00
_cell.angle_beta   90.00
_cell.angle_gamma   90.00
#
_symmetry.space_group_name_H-M   'P 1'
#
loop_
_entity.id
_entity.type
_entity.pdbx_description
1 polymer ?
#
loop_
_entity_poly.entity_id
_entity_poly.type
_entity_poly.pdbx_seq_one_letter_code
_entity_poly.pdbx_strand_id
1 'polypeptide(L)'
;PYVGTFWSGCAGAVKHGLKILGIGVIDVDLHECMMLKAVQTTLEKGEEKKEMSLYDWYAKVLEDDKVTLQRISKVLVADSAFSKRPFIDKVMKMGFHVVSRLRHDAALFYTWDGEPTGKPGRPRVKGDKIDVRNIDISKVNELDLGETEGKAYALKAWCKSLHRVVSLVIHELPNGSRRLYFCTDESMDGRDVVEYYTRRFQEEFCFRDAKQFLGLTDCQARDKRKLEFAFNS
;
A
#
# COMPACT_ATOMS: atom_id res chain seq x y z
N PRO A 1 14.55 14.61 -20.95
CA PRO A 1 13.29 13.85 -20.84
C PRO A 1 13.56 12.57 -20.07
N TYR A 2 12.75 12.37 -19.07
CA TYR A 2 12.91 11.32 -18.06
C TYR A 2 12.17 10.04 -18.48
N VAL A 3 12.31 9.65 -19.73
CA VAL A 3 11.79 8.39 -20.23
C VAL A 3 12.64 7.26 -19.69
N GLY A 4 11.99 6.33 -19.02
CA GLY A 4 12.62 5.13 -18.48
C GLY A 4 12.08 3.87 -19.13
N THR A 5 12.65 2.75 -18.74
CA THR A 5 12.22 1.42 -19.15
C THR A 5 11.51 0.76 -17.99
N PHE A 6 10.23 0.42 -18.15
CA PHE A 6 9.38 -0.10 -17.09
C PHE A 6 8.65 -1.36 -17.54
N TRP A 7 8.44 -2.28 -16.60
CA TRP A 7 7.55 -3.43 -16.81
C TRP A 7 6.10 -2.96 -16.85
N SER A 8 5.38 -3.29 -17.90
CA SER A 8 3.95 -3.04 -18.04
C SER A 8 3.19 -4.34 -17.82
N GLY A 9 2.46 -4.44 -16.68
CA GLY A 9 1.62 -5.60 -16.39
C GLY A 9 0.52 -5.84 -17.44
N CYS A 10 -0.08 -4.77 -17.95
CA CYS A 10 -1.12 -4.86 -19.00
C CYS A 10 -0.58 -5.37 -20.32
N ALA A 11 0.69 -5.09 -20.64
CA ALA A 11 1.29 -5.52 -21.91
C ALA A 11 2.11 -6.82 -21.77
N GLY A 12 2.35 -7.29 -20.53
CA GLY A 12 3.22 -8.43 -20.26
C GLY A 12 4.66 -8.23 -20.75
N ALA A 13 5.10 -6.98 -20.93
CA ALA A 13 6.37 -6.64 -21.55
C ALA A 13 7.00 -5.38 -20.96
N VAL A 14 8.30 -5.23 -21.19
CA VAL A 14 9.04 -4.01 -20.87
C VAL A 14 8.72 -2.93 -21.92
N LYS A 15 8.33 -1.74 -21.46
CA LYS A 15 8.04 -0.58 -22.31
C LYS A 15 8.86 0.63 -21.91
N HIS A 16 9.16 1.48 -22.90
CA HIS A 16 9.70 2.82 -22.67
C HIS A 16 8.55 3.79 -22.40
N GLY A 17 8.71 4.66 -21.41
CA GLY A 17 7.69 5.63 -21.08
C GLY A 17 7.98 6.45 -19.83
N LEU A 18 6.97 7.15 -19.38
CA LEU A 18 6.99 7.90 -18.12
C LEU A 18 6.31 7.07 -17.03
N LYS A 19 6.88 7.07 -15.84
CA LYS A 19 6.24 6.52 -14.66
C LYS A 19 5.69 7.66 -13.82
N ILE A 20 4.41 7.61 -13.49
CA ILE A 20 3.71 8.61 -12.70
C ILE A 20 3.35 8.00 -11.34
N LEU A 21 3.61 8.74 -10.26
CA LEU A 21 3.03 8.51 -8.95
C LEU A 21 1.76 9.34 -8.86
N GLY A 22 0.61 8.72 -8.60
CA GLY A 22 -0.63 9.40 -8.27
C GLY A 22 -0.83 9.46 -6.76
N ILE A 23 -1.41 10.54 -6.29
CA ILE A 23 -1.97 10.69 -4.95
C ILE A 23 -3.42 11.11 -5.14
N GLY A 24 -4.34 10.25 -4.76
CA GLY A 24 -5.78 10.50 -4.84
C GLY A 24 -6.44 10.47 -3.47
N VAL A 25 -7.60 11.08 -3.37
CA VAL A 25 -8.55 10.91 -2.26
C VAL A 25 -9.66 10.00 -2.74
N ILE A 26 -9.97 9.00 -1.95
CA ILE A 26 -11.04 8.06 -2.24
C ILE A 26 -12.17 8.31 -1.24
N ASP A 27 -13.34 8.64 -1.76
CA ASP A 27 -14.57 8.58 -1.00
C ASP A 27 -15.01 7.12 -0.91
N VAL A 28 -15.03 6.60 0.32
CA VAL A 28 -15.31 5.17 0.56
C VAL A 28 -16.78 4.86 0.32
N ASP A 29 -17.67 5.80 0.69
CA ASP A 29 -19.12 5.62 0.59
C ASP A 29 -19.62 5.80 -0.86
N LEU A 30 -19.12 6.83 -1.55
CA LEU A 30 -19.48 7.12 -2.93
C LEU A 30 -18.74 6.25 -3.95
N HIS A 31 -17.70 5.53 -3.52
CA HIS A 31 -16.83 4.73 -4.39
C HIS A 31 -16.17 5.55 -5.52
N GLU A 32 -15.80 6.77 -5.21
CA GLU A 32 -15.20 7.70 -6.15
C GLU A 32 -13.77 8.04 -5.73
N CYS A 33 -12.94 8.38 -6.71
CA CYS A 33 -11.59 8.86 -6.48
C CYS A 33 -11.38 10.21 -7.16
N MET A 34 -10.81 11.14 -6.41
CA MET A 34 -10.34 12.41 -6.93
C MET A 34 -8.82 12.45 -6.89
N MET A 35 -8.18 12.66 -8.05
CA MET A 35 -6.73 12.82 -8.11
C MET A 35 -6.34 14.17 -7.52
N LEU A 36 -5.48 14.16 -6.51
CA LEU A 36 -4.94 15.38 -5.89
C LEU A 36 -3.64 15.82 -6.52
N LYS A 37 -2.80 14.85 -6.89
CA LYS A 37 -1.46 15.14 -7.41
C LYS A 37 -0.95 13.99 -8.25
N ALA A 38 -0.38 14.33 -9.39
CA ALA A 38 0.36 13.39 -10.24
C ALA A 38 1.80 13.87 -10.40
N VAL A 39 2.77 13.05 -10.03
CA VAL A 39 4.19 13.41 -10.06
C VAL A 39 4.95 12.41 -10.90
N GLN A 40 5.75 12.93 -11.83
CA GLN A 40 6.63 12.06 -12.60
C GLN A 40 7.66 11.41 -11.68
N THR A 41 7.74 10.08 -11.69
CA THR A 41 8.77 9.35 -10.96
C THR A 41 10.09 9.48 -11.70
N THR A 42 10.89 10.47 -11.29
CA THR A 42 12.24 10.67 -11.82
C THR A 42 13.24 10.43 -10.71
N LEU A 43 14.02 9.37 -10.87
CA LEU A 43 15.32 9.29 -10.21
C LEU A 43 16.32 9.89 -11.20
N GLU A 44 16.56 11.21 -11.10
CA GLU A 44 17.59 11.81 -11.94
C GLU A 44 18.92 11.11 -11.67
N LYS A 45 19.68 10.83 -12.71
CA LYS A 45 21.04 10.32 -12.62
C LYS A 45 21.97 11.51 -12.30
N GLY A 46 22.31 11.69 -11.04
CA GLY A 46 23.24 12.70 -10.57
C GLY A 46 23.98 12.20 -9.34
N GLU A 47 25.14 12.76 -9.02
CA GLU A 47 25.98 12.28 -7.91
C GLU A 47 25.30 12.33 -6.54
N GLU A 48 24.38 13.27 -6.32
CA GLU A 48 23.59 13.38 -5.08
C GLU A 48 22.49 12.31 -4.93
N LYS A 49 22.23 11.49 -5.96
CA LYS A 49 21.10 10.55 -6.01
C LYS A 49 21.45 9.09 -5.81
N LYS A 50 22.70 8.78 -5.58
CA LYS A 50 23.11 7.44 -5.13
C LYS A 50 22.56 7.08 -3.74
N GLU A 51 22.10 8.07 -2.97
CA GLU A 51 21.70 7.88 -1.58
C GLU A 51 20.18 7.72 -1.37
N MET A 52 19.33 8.11 -2.32
CA MET A 52 17.87 8.05 -2.16
C MET A 52 17.26 6.87 -2.92
N SER A 53 16.67 5.93 -2.20
CA SER A 53 15.89 4.86 -2.83
C SER A 53 14.58 5.39 -3.41
N LEU A 54 13.99 4.64 -4.35
CA LEU A 54 12.67 4.96 -4.91
C LEU A 54 11.60 5.11 -3.82
N TYR A 55 11.62 4.28 -2.79
CA TYR A 55 10.67 4.35 -1.68
C TYR A 55 10.90 5.57 -0.79
N ASP A 56 12.14 6.03 -0.66
CA ASP A 56 12.46 7.26 0.05
C ASP A 56 11.93 8.48 -0.72
N TRP A 57 12.04 8.46 -2.04
CA TRP A 57 11.50 9.49 -2.89
C TRP A 57 9.97 9.56 -2.81
N TYR A 58 9.28 8.41 -2.85
CA TYR A 58 7.83 8.36 -2.68
C TYR A 58 7.39 8.89 -1.31
N ALA A 59 8.11 8.53 -0.26
CA ALA A 59 7.83 9.05 1.08
C ALA A 59 8.04 10.57 1.15
N LYS A 60 9.09 11.11 0.48
CA LYS A 60 9.32 12.54 0.41
C LYS A 60 8.18 13.29 -0.30
N VAL A 61 7.66 12.76 -1.40
CA VAL A 61 6.49 13.36 -2.08
C VAL A 61 5.28 13.47 -1.16
N LEU A 62 5.04 12.45 -0.31
CA LEU A 62 3.98 12.50 0.70
C LEU A 62 4.29 13.52 1.82
N GLU A 63 5.56 13.64 2.21
CA GLU A 63 5.99 14.57 3.26
C GLU A 63 5.79 16.03 2.84
N ASP A 64 6.04 16.36 1.57
CA ASP A 64 5.84 17.70 1.01
C ASP A 64 4.37 18.18 1.14
N ASP A 65 3.41 17.25 1.06
CA ASP A 65 1.96 17.56 1.16
C ASP A 65 1.33 17.08 2.49
N LYS A 66 2.14 16.66 3.45
CA LYS A 66 1.72 16.02 4.70
C LYS A 66 0.57 16.75 5.42
N VAL A 67 0.69 18.07 5.57
CA VAL A 67 -0.30 18.86 6.33
C VAL A 67 -1.67 18.84 5.65
N THR A 68 -1.70 18.94 4.33
CA THR A 68 -2.93 18.87 3.54
C THR A 68 -3.53 17.48 3.60
N LEU A 69 -2.72 16.46 3.40
CA LEU A 69 -3.17 15.06 3.40
C LEU A 69 -3.73 14.65 4.77
N GLN A 70 -3.09 15.06 5.87
CA GLN A 70 -3.56 14.75 7.23
C GLN A 70 -4.88 15.43 7.62
N ARG A 71 -5.27 16.52 6.94
CA ARG A 71 -6.60 17.14 7.10
C ARG A 71 -7.70 16.30 6.46
N ILE A 72 -7.36 15.49 5.47
CA ILE A 72 -8.29 14.63 4.76
C ILE A 72 -8.41 13.28 5.47
N SER A 73 -7.28 12.60 5.68
CA SER A 73 -7.24 11.29 6.32
C SER A 73 -5.92 11.04 7.03
N LYS A 74 -5.96 10.20 8.06
CA LYS A 74 -4.76 9.60 8.69
C LYS A 74 -4.46 8.20 8.14
N VAL A 75 -5.28 7.69 7.26
CA VAL A 75 -5.10 6.39 6.62
C VAL A 75 -4.64 6.58 5.19
N LEU A 76 -3.52 5.98 4.85
CA LEU A 76 -2.97 5.92 3.50
C LEU A 76 -3.18 4.50 2.96
N VAL A 77 -3.91 4.39 1.87
CA VAL A 77 -4.04 3.12 1.14
C VAL A 77 -3.00 3.08 0.03
N ALA A 78 -2.19 2.03 0.01
CA ALA A 78 -1.10 1.91 -0.94
C ALA A 78 -1.11 0.56 -1.66
N ASP A 79 -0.65 0.54 -2.92
CA ASP A 79 -0.45 -0.72 -3.65
C ASP A 79 0.55 -1.64 -2.93
N SER A 80 0.43 -2.94 -3.18
CA SER A 80 1.29 -3.96 -2.59
C SER A 80 2.80 -3.74 -2.84
N ALA A 81 3.17 -3.03 -3.90
CA ALA A 81 4.54 -2.64 -4.17
C ALA A 81 5.13 -1.75 -3.07
N PHE A 82 4.29 -0.96 -2.39
CA PHE A 82 4.68 -0.09 -1.28
C PHE A 82 4.75 -0.81 0.08
N SER A 83 4.39 -2.08 0.16
CA SER A 83 4.49 -2.90 1.38
C SER A 83 5.96 -3.22 1.73
N LYS A 84 6.76 -2.18 1.83
CA LYS A 84 8.20 -2.22 2.16
C LYS A 84 8.46 -1.44 3.44
N ARG A 85 9.18 -2.07 4.37
CA ARG A 85 9.49 -1.48 5.67
C ARG A 85 10.05 -0.05 5.57
N PRO A 86 11.03 0.28 4.69
CA PRO A 86 11.57 1.64 4.61
C PRO A 86 10.52 2.70 4.29
N PHE A 87 9.58 2.39 3.39
CA PHE A 87 8.46 3.28 3.05
C PHE A 87 7.49 3.41 4.22
N ILE A 88 7.02 2.27 4.76
CA ILE A 88 6.05 2.24 5.85
C ILE A 88 6.57 2.95 7.10
N ASP A 89 7.84 2.73 7.47
CA ASP A 89 8.45 3.40 8.64
C ASP A 89 8.43 4.94 8.48
N LYS A 90 8.68 5.45 7.27
CA LYS A 90 8.64 6.90 7.01
C LYS A 90 7.23 7.44 7.04
N VAL A 91 6.28 6.77 6.39
CA VAL A 91 4.88 7.16 6.37
C VAL A 91 4.28 7.19 7.77
N MET A 92 4.60 6.20 8.60
CA MET A 92 4.15 6.18 9.99
C MET A 92 4.79 7.29 10.84
N LYS A 93 6.06 7.62 10.60
CA LYS A 93 6.70 8.79 11.27
C LYS A 93 6.03 10.12 10.91
N MET A 94 5.41 10.20 9.75
CA MET A 94 4.59 11.35 9.37
C MET A 94 3.23 11.37 10.08
N GLY A 95 2.83 10.30 10.77
CA GLY A 95 1.56 10.18 11.49
C GLY A 95 0.42 9.58 10.67
N PHE A 96 0.75 8.86 9.60
CA PHE A 96 -0.23 8.07 8.85
C PHE A 96 -0.18 6.60 9.24
N HIS A 97 -1.32 5.93 9.17
CA HIS A 97 -1.41 4.48 9.12
C HIS A 97 -1.49 4.00 7.67
N VAL A 98 -0.94 2.83 7.39
CA VAL A 98 -0.91 2.29 6.03
C VAL A 98 -1.78 1.06 5.94
N VAL A 99 -2.75 1.09 5.02
CA VAL A 99 -3.50 -0.08 4.55
C VAL A 99 -2.90 -0.54 3.23
N SER A 100 -2.54 -1.82 3.14
CA SER A 100 -1.99 -2.41 1.92
C SER A 100 -2.13 -3.93 1.93
N ARG A 101 -1.53 -4.58 0.93
CA ARG A 101 -1.54 -6.03 0.79
C ARG A 101 -0.12 -6.60 0.87
N LEU A 102 0.03 -7.68 1.60
CA LEU A 102 1.27 -8.47 1.63
C LEU A 102 1.31 -9.47 0.47
N ARG A 103 2.50 -9.97 0.20
CA ARG A 103 2.68 -11.12 -0.69
C ARG A 103 2.12 -12.38 -0.01
N HIS A 104 1.64 -13.32 -0.82
CA HIS A 104 1.08 -14.58 -0.34
C HIS A 104 2.07 -15.45 0.47
N ASP A 105 3.37 -15.23 0.28
CA ASP A 105 4.48 -15.92 0.95
C ASP A 105 5.04 -15.14 2.15
N ALA A 106 4.35 -14.09 2.61
CA ALA A 106 4.79 -13.28 3.74
C ALA A 106 4.96 -14.13 5.01
N ALA A 107 6.10 -13.97 5.69
CA ALA A 107 6.35 -14.65 6.95
C ALA A 107 5.62 -13.91 8.08
N LEU A 108 4.55 -14.51 8.57
CA LEU A 108 3.66 -14.01 9.60
C LEU A 108 3.72 -14.91 10.84
N PHE A 109 3.54 -14.29 12.01
CA PHE A 109 3.57 -14.99 13.30
C PHE A 109 2.42 -14.46 14.15
N TYR A 110 1.82 -15.32 14.95
CA TYR A 110 0.92 -14.89 16.02
C TYR A 110 1.66 -13.94 16.96
N THR A 111 0.95 -13.03 17.60
CA THR A 111 1.50 -12.23 18.68
C THR A 111 1.82 -13.14 19.87
N TRP A 112 2.89 -12.80 20.62
CA TRP A 112 3.20 -13.53 21.84
C TRP A 112 2.20 -13.12 22.95
N ASP A 113 1.55 -14.12 23.52
CA ASP A 113 0.56 -13.99 24.60
C ASP A 113 0.98 -14.69 25.91
N GLY A 114 2.20 -15.25 25.92
CA GLY A 114 2.71 -15.94 27.11
C GLY A 114 3.30 -15.00 28.16
N GLU A 115 3.52 -15.56 29.35
CA GLU A 115 4.11 -14.87 30.48
C GLU A 115 5.50 -14.30 30.17
N PRO A 116 5.85 -13.10 30.71
CA PRO A 116 7.20 -12.55 30.60
C PRO A 116 8.22 -13.54 31.16
N THR A 117 9.28 -13.80 30.42
CA THR A 117 10.29 -14.82 30.82
C THR A 117 11.10 -14.43 32.05
N GLY A 118 10.97 -13.19 32.55
CA GLY A 118 11.77 -12.65 33.66
C GLY A 118 13.27 -12.55 33.40
N LYS A 119 13.75 -12.99 32.22
CA LYS A 119 15.16 -12.93 31.84
C LYS A 119 15.53 -11.58 31.26
N PRO A 120 16.77 -11.09 31.49
CA PRO A 120 17.26 -9.89 30.84
C PRO A 120 17.19 -10.03 29.30
N GLY A 121 16.78 -8.95 28.60
CA GLY A 121 16.72 -8.93 27.14
C GLY A 121 15.42 -8.33 26.61
N ARG A 122 15.32 -8.27 25.28
CA ARG A 122 14.11 -7.76 24.63
C ARG A 122 12.93 -8.73 24.84
N PRO A 123 11.77 -8.25 25.29
CA PRO A 123 10.57 -9.09 25.42
C PRO A 123 10.24 -9.81 24.11
N ARG A 124 9.77 -11.04 24.22
CA ARG A 124 9.31 -11.83 23.08
C ARG A 124 8.03 -11.18 22.52
N VAL A 125 8.02 -10.88 21.23
CA VAL A 125 6.90 -10.21 20.55
C VAL A 125 6.12 -11.17 19.66
N LYS A 126 6.78 -12.22 19.17
CA LYS A 126 6.22 -13.18 18.22
C LYS A 126 6.05 -14.56 18.83
N GLY A 127 4.89 -15.15 18.61
CA GLY A 127 4.55 -16.53 18.88
C GLY A 127 4.94 -17.47 17.74
N ASP A 128 4.08 -18.45 17.48
CA ASP A 128 4.28 -19.43 16.43
C ASP A 128 4.05 -18.84 15.04
N LYS A 129 4.64 -19.48 14.03
CA LYS A 129 4.44 -19.07 12.63
C LYS A 129 3.01 -19.38 12.20
N ILE A 130 2.37 -18.42 11.53
CA ILE A 130 1.06 -18.59 10.94
C ILE A 130 1.22 -19.37 9.63
N ASP A 131 0.54 -20.50 9.52
CA ASP A 131 0.32 -21.17 8.24
C ASP A 131 -0.96 -20.59 7.61
N VAL A 132 -0.78 -19.71 6.63
CA VAL A 132 -1.91 -19.07 5.95
C VAL A 132 -2.77 -20.05 5.14
N ARG A 133 -2.28 -21.27 4.90
CA ARG A 133 -3.02 -22.33 4.20
C ARG A 133 -3.84 -23.19 5.14
N ASN A 134 -3.41 -23.28 6.40
CA ASN A 134 -4.07 -24.05 7.43
C ASN A 134 -4.16 -23.20 8.71
N ILE A 135 -5.10 -22.25 8.71
CA ILE A 135 -5.28 -21.28 9.78
C ILE A 135 -5.87 -21.96 11.00
N ASP A 136 -5.30 -21.70 12.16
CA ASP A 136 -5.89 -22.08 13.44
C ASP A 136 -7.09 -21.19 13.75
N ILE A 137 -8.29 -21.70 13.51
CA ILE A 137 -9.55 -20.97 13.68
C ILE A 137 -9.75 -20.50 15.12
N SER A 138 -9.16 -21.17 16.12
CA SER A 138 -9.28 -20.74 17.52
C SER A 138 -8.53 -19.44 17.82
N LYS A 139 -7.64 -19.00 16.95
CA LYS A 139 -6.76 -17.81 17.11
C LYS A 139 -7.13 -16.65 16.20
N VAL A 140 -8.23 -16.74 15.49
CA VAL A 140 -8.66 -15.74 14.53
C VAL A 140 -10.13 -15.41 14.72
N ASN A 141 -10.55 -14.22 14.29
CA ASN A 141 -11.95 -13.83 14.23
C ASN A 141 -12.43 -13.97 12.78
N GLU A 142 -13.45 -14.77 12.56
CA GLU A 142 -14.10 -14.85 11.25
C GLU A 142 -14.84 -13.54 10.98
N LEU A 143 -14.65 -13.02 9.76
CA LEU A 143 -15.28 -11.77 9.31
C LEU A 143 -16.34 -12.10 8.26
N ASP A 144 -17.50 -11.50 8.43
CA ASP A 144 -18.50 -11.37 7.38
C ASP A 144 -18.16 -10.15 6.51
N LEU A 145 -17.82 -10.38 5.26
CA LEU A 145 -17.52 -9.34 4.26
C LEU A 145 -18.72 -9.04 3.34
N GLY A 146 -19.94 -9.42 3.75
CA GLY A 146 -21.17 -9.20 2.99
C GLY A 146 -21.16 -9.93 1.65
N GLU A 147 -21.36 -9.20 0.56
CA GLU A 147 -21.44 -9.76 -0.79
C GLU A 147 -20.07 -10.26 -1.33
N THR A 148 -18.97 -10.04 -0.60
CA THR A 148 -17.64 -10.47 -1.04
C THR A 148 -17.50 -11.97 -0.85
N GLU A 149 -17.29 -12.69 -1.94
CA GLU A 149 -17.17 -14.15 -1.93
C GLU A 149 -15.94 -14.63 -1.15
N GLY A 150 -16.06 -15.77 -0.48
CA GLY A 150 -14.98 -16.43 0.24
C GLY A 150 -15.09 -16.29 1.75
N LYS A 151 -14.03 -16.69 2.45
CA LYS A 151 -13.93 -16.62 3.92
C LYS A 151 -12.85 -15.64 4.31
N ALA A 152 -13.10 -14.84 5.32
CA ALA A 152 -12.12 -13.89 5.81
C ALA A 152 -11.89 -14.06 7.31
N TYR A 153 -10.64 -13.90 7.72
CA TYR A 153 -10.21 -14.07 9.11
C TYR A 153 -9.33 -12.89 9.52
N ALA A 154 -9.71 -12.23 10.60
CA ALA A 154 -8.95 -11.12 11.18
C ALA A 154 -8.16 -11.56 12.41
N LEU A 155 -6.96 -11.03 12.52
CA LEU A 155 -6.09 -11.23 13.69
C LEU A 155 -5.03 -10.14 13.78
N LYS A 156 -4.43 -9.98 14.97
CA LYS A 156 -3.16 -9.26 15.09
C LYS A 156 -2.01 -10.20 14.80
N ALA A 157 -1.12 -9.81 13.92
CA ALA A 157 0.00 -10.66 13.52
C ALA A 157 1.32 -9.87 13.48
N TRP A 158 2.40 -10.49 13.93
CA TRP A 158 3.74 -10.00 13.71
C TRP A 158 4.16 -10.27 12.26
N CYS A 159 4.39 -9.22 11.50
CA CYS A 159 4.88 -9.30 10.13
C CYS A 159 6.41 -9.17 10.09
N LYS A 160 7.12 -10.23 9.66
CA LYS A 160 8.58 -10.26 9.62
C LYS A 160 9.15 -9.20 8.67
N SER A 161 8.58 -9.04 7.48
CA SER A 161 9.08 -8.10 6.47
C SER A 161 8.92 -6.64 6.89
N LEU A 162 7.88 -6.33 7.66
CA LEU A 162 7.60 -4.99 8.17
C LEU A 162 8.20 -4.74 9.56
N HIS A 163 8.62 -5.82 10.25
CA HIS A 163 9.20 -5.79 11.59
C HIS A 163 8.29 -5.15 12.65
N ARG A 164 6.98 -5.43 12.56
CA ARG A 164 5.93 -4.89 13.46
C ARG A 164 4.72 -5.80 13.54
N VAL A 165 3.88 -5.55 14.54
CA VAL A 165 2.52 -6.07 14.60
C VAL A 165 1.65 -5.27 13.63
N VAL A 166 0.68 -5.92 13.04
CA VAL A 166 -0.30 -5.30 12.13
C VAL A 166 -1.67 -5.91 12.40
N SER A 167 -2.75 -5.16 12.15
CA SER A 167 -4.07 -5.74 11.92
C SER A 167 -4.01 -6.47 10.57
N LEU A 168 -4.21 -7.77 10.57
CA LEU A 168 -4.10 -8.65 9.39
C LEU A 168 -5.45 -9.25 9.06
N VAL A 169 -5.80 -9.25 7.79
CA VAL A 169 -6.93 -10.03 7.27
C VAL A 169 -6.43 -11.03 6.23
N ILE A 170 -6.76 -12.29 6.47
CA ILE A 170 -6.52 -13.38 5.54
C ILE A 170 -7.85 -13.66 4.84
N HIS A 171 -7.96 -13.34 3.56
CA HIS A 171 -9.14 -13.55 2.76
C HIS A 171 -8.92 -14.74 1.82
N GLU A 172 -9.63 -15.82 2.05
CA GLU A 172 -9.63 -17.03 1.22
C GLU A 172 -10.73 -16.92 0.17
N LEU A 173 -10.33 -16.88 -1.09
CA LEU A 173 -11.23 -16.81 -2.22
C LEU A 173 -11.80 -18.19 -2.58
N PRO A 174 -12.93 -18.27 -3.31
CA PRO A 174 -13.55 -19.54 -3.70
C PRO A 174 -12.63 -20.49 -4.48
N ASN A 175 -11.66 -19.93 -5.21
CA ASN A 175 -10.65 -20.71 -5.94
C ASN A 175 -9.49 -21.20 -5.06
N GLY A 176 -9.57 -21.05 -3.73
CA GLY A 176 -8.55 -21.44 -2.77
C GLY A 176 -7.32 -20.51 -2.70
N SER A 177 -7.28 -19.46 -3.50
CA SER A 177 -6.22 -18.46 -3.38
C SER A 177 -6.45 -17.55 -2.17
N ARG A 178 -5.37 -17.00 -1.61
CA ARG A 178 -5.45 -16.15 -0.41
C ARG A 178 -4.86 -14.78 -0.67
N ARG A 179 -5.56 -13.77 -0.16
CA ARG A 179 -5.11 -12.38 -0.13
C ARG A 179 -4.84 -11.97 1.30
N LEU A 180 -3.72 -11.32 1.53
CA LEU A 180 -3.28 -10.89 2.85
C LEU A 180 -3.32 -9.37 2.92
N TYR A 181 -4.39 -8.82 3.49
CA TYR A 181 -4.54 -7.39 3.72
C TYR A 181 -4.03 -7.02 5.09
N PHE A 182 -3.47 -5.84 5.25
CA PHE A 182 -3.02 -5.38 6.55
C PHE A 182 -3.21 -3.89 6.74
N CYS A 183 -3.32 -3.48 8.01
CA CYS A 183 -3.18 -2.11 8.46
C CYS A 183 -2.08 -2.01 9.51
N THR A 184 -1.32 -0.91 9.48
CA THR A 184 -0.33 -0.61 10.52
C THR A 184 -0.96 -0.08 11.82
N ASP A 185 -2.23 0.31 11.80
CA ASP A 185 -3.04 0.48 12.99
C ASP A 185 -3.56 -0.89 13.42
N GLU A 186 -3.06 -1.36 14.57
CA GLU A 186 -3.44 -2.66 15.13
C GLU A 186 -4.89 -2.70 15.62
N SER A 187 -5.53 -1.54 15.80
CA SER A 187 -6.90 -1.41 16.28
C SER A 187 -7.95 -1.31 15.17
N MET A 188 -7.50 -1.12 13.91
CA MET A 188 -8.41 -1.03 12.77
C MET A 188 -9.19 -2.33 12.59
N ASP A 189 -10.52 -2.22 12.42
CA ASP A 189 -11.37 -3.35 12.13
C ASP A 189 -10.97 -4.04 10.83
N GLY A 190 -11.06 -5.36 10.80
CA GLY A 190 -10.67 -6.13 9.61
C GLY A 190 -11.56 -5.85 8.39
N ARG A 191 -12.83 -5.49 8.58
CA ARG A 191 -13.74 -5.08 7.49
C ARG A 191 -13.24 -3.81 6.84
N ASP A 192 -12.88 -2.79 7.65
CA ASP A 192 -12.35 -1.52 7.16
C ASP A 192 -11.03 -1.73 6.39
N VAL A 193 -10.16 -2.63 6.87
CA VAL A 193 -8.91 -2.97 6.17
C VAL A 193 -9.17 -3.50 4.77
N VAL A 194 -10.14 -4.41 4.62
CA VAL A 194 -10.50 -4.98 3.31
C VAL A 194 -11.19 -3.93 2.45
N GLU A 195 -12.13 -3.21 3.01
CA GLU A 195 -12.88 -2.18 2.30
C GLU A 195 -11.95 -1.10 1.76
N TYR A 196 -11.13 -0.48 2.59
CA TYR A 196 -10.19 0.56 2.16
C TYR A 196 -9.24 0.06 1.07
N TYR A 197 -8.71 -1.15 1.21
CA TYR A 197 -7.83 -1.69 0.18
C TYR A 197 -8.56 -1.94 -1.15
N THR A 198 -9.78 -2.43 -1.11
CA THR A 198 -10.56 -2.69 -2.34
C THR A 198 -10.96 -1.39 -3.03
N ARG A 199 -11.31 -0.33 -2.27
CA ARG A 199 -11.60 1.00 -2.82
C ARG A 199 -10.40 1.63 -3.54
N ARG A 200 -9.17 1.25 -3.21
CA ARG A 200 -7.96 1.69 -3.95
C ARG A 200 -8.09 1.51 -5.47
N PHE A 201 -8.87 0.55 -5.91
CA PHE A 201 -9.06 0.30 -7.34
C PHE A 201 -9.68 1.50 -8.09
N GLN A 202 -10.36 2.40 -7.38
CA GLN A 202 -10.91 3.64 -7.96
C GLN A 202 -9.79 4.54 -8.52
N GLU A 203 -8.58 4.51 -7.95
CA GLU A 203 -7.44 5.25 -8.48
C GLU A 203 -7.04 4.73 -9.88
N GLU A 204 -7.17 3.44 -10.14
CA GLU A 204 -6.88 2.85 -11.45
C GLU A 204 -7.88 3.34 -12.51
N PHE A 205 -9.15 3.57 -12.13
CA PHE A 205 -10.14 4.20 -12.99
C PHE A 205 -9.79 5.65 -13.30
N CYS A 206 -9.35 6.45 -12.30
CA CYS A 206 -8.88 7.81 -12.54
C CYS A 206 -7.75 7.84 -13.59
N PHE A 207 -6.76 6.96 -13.46
CA PHE A 207 -5.68 6.89 -14.45
C PHE A 207 -6.15 6.41 -15.83
N ARG A 208 -7.10 5.49 -15.87
CA ARG A 208 -7.69 5.02 -17.14
C ARG A 208 -8.41 6.15 -17.84
N ASP A 209 -9.27 6.85 -17.10
CA ASP A 209 -10.10 7.92 -17.64
C ASP A 209 -9.24 9.14 -18.05
N ALA A 210 -8.21 9.46 -17.27
CA ALA A 210 -7.24 10.48 -17.64
C ALA A 210 -6.52 10.15 -18.97
N LYS A 211 -6.20 8.88 -19.21
CA LYS A 211 -5.59 8.45 -20.48
C LYS A 211 -6.57 8.46 -21.66
N GLN A 212 -7.83 8.10 -21.41
CA GLN A 212 -8.83 7.95 -22.49
C GLN A 212 -9.52 9.27 -22.83
N PHE A 213 -9.77 10.14 -21.87
CA PHE A 213 -10.64 11.29 -22.01
C PHE A 213 -9.98 12.63 -21.71
N LEU A 214 -8.90 12.64 -20.89
CA LEU A 214 -8.27 13.89 -20.44
C LEU A 214 -6.88 14.14 -21.09
N GLY A 215 -6.51 13.31 -22.07
CA GLY A 215 -5.25 13.51 -22.81
C GLY A 215 -3.98 13.30 -22.02
N LEU A 216 -4.00 12.52 -20.94
CA LEU A 216 -2.80 12.24 -20.12
C LEU A 216 -1.63 11.68 -20.95
N THR A 217 -1.92 10.98 -22.05
CA THR A 217 -0.91 10.42 -22.96
C THR A 217 -0.55 11.33 -24.12
N ASP A 218 -1.25 12.43 -24.32
CA ASP A 218 -1.15 13.30 -25.51
C ASP A 218 -0.10 14.40 -25.34
N CYS A 219 0.39 14.59 -24.10
CA CYS A 219 1.38 15.59 -23.80
C CYS A 219 2.73 15.27 -24.49
N GLN A 220 3.14 16.08 -25.43
CA GLN A 220 4.41 15.98 -26.16
C GLN A 220 5.55 16.78 -25.51
N ALA A 221 5.32 17.36 -24.33
CA ALA A 221 6.34 18.13 -23.63
C ALA A 221 7.52 17.26 -23.25
N ARG A 222 8.72 17.84 -23.34
CA ARG A 222 10.00 17.21 -22.95
C ARG A 222 10.63 17.87 -21.71
N ASP A 223 10.04 18.95 -21.25
CA ASP A 223 10.44 19.64 -20.03
C ASP A 223 9.66 19.16 -18.82
N LYS A 224 10.35 18.98 -17.68
CA LYS A 224 9.75 18.44 -16.46
C LYS A 224 8.58 19.26 -15.96
N ARG A 225 8.70 20.60 -15.94
CA ARG A 225 7.67 21.49 -15.42
C ARG A 225 6.41 21.47 -16.29
N LYS A 226 6.60 21.38 -17.62
CA LYS A 226 5.49 21.28 -18.57
C LYS A 226 4.78 19.93 -18.44
N LEU A 227 5.51 18.85 -18.19
CA LEU A 227 4.93 17.53 -17.90
C LEU A 227 4.15 17.53 -16.60
N GLU A 228 4.73 18.08 -15.52
CA GLU A 228 4.04 18.20 -14.23
C GLU A 228 2.79 19.07 -14.34
N PHE A 229 2.83 20.16 -15.10
CA PHE A 229 1.65 20.96 -15.38
C PHE A 229 0.58 20.15 -16.12
N ALA A 230 0.93 19.46 -17.19
CA ALA A 230 -0.01 18.66 -17.98
C ALA A 230 -0.63 17.47 -17.20
N PHE A 231 0.06 16.96 -16.17
CA PHE A 231 -0.46 15.88 -15.35
C PHE A 231 -1.41 16.35 -14.25
N ASN A 232 -1.40 17.64 -13.92
CA ASN A 232 -2.18 18.23 -12.82
C ASN A 232 -3.18 19.29 -13.29
N SER A 233 -3.31 19.52 -14.60
CA SER A 233 -4.31 20.38 -15.22
C SER A 233 -5.54 19.60 -15.67
#